data_e9cf11204657da0537c69bd9b6b8a869
#
_entry.id   e9cf11204657da0537c69bd9b6b8a869
#
_cell.length_a   1.000
_cell.length_b   1.000
_cell.length_c   1.000
_cell.angle_alpha   90.00
_cell.angle_beta   90.00
_cell.angle_gamma   90.00
#
_symmetry.space_group_name_H-M   'P 1'
#
loop_
_entity.id
_entity.type
_entity.pdbx_description
1 polymer ?
#
loop_
_entity_poly.entity_id
_entity_poly.type
_entity_poly.pdbx_seq_one_letter_code
_entity_poly.pdbx_strand_id
1 'polypeptide(L)'
;MEELKTLFFDSYALYEIINGNPSYNLYCKDIQIVTTKLNLMELHYGLLKIKDKKEADKYYDYFLQFCVEISDDTIKQANEFRLNNYKRELSYIDCLGYIIAKKRGFKFLTGDEQFRHFDNVEFVK
;
A
#
# COMPACT_ATOMS: atom_id res chain seq x y z
N MET A 1 16.39 -17.67 -14.66
CA MET A 1 15.21 -17.54 -13.78
C MET A 1 14.90 -16.06 -13.61
N GLU A 2 13.70 -15.66 -13.90
CA GLU A 2 13.31 -14.27 -13.75
C GLU A 2 13.01 -13.94 -12.29
N GLU A 3 13.46 -12.77 -11.85
CA GLU A 3 13.09 -12.28 -10.53
C GLU A 3 11.66 -11.74 -10.58
N LEU A 4 10.92 -11.95 -9.49
CA LEU A 4 9.59 -11.37 -9.36
C LEU A 4 9.70 -9.85 -9.19
N LYS A 5 8.81 -9.13 -9.85
CA LYS A 5 8.67 -7.70 -9.64
C LYS A 5 8.17 -7.45 -8.22
N THR A 6 8.80 -6.53 -7.50
CA THR A 6 8.38 -6.15 -6.16
C THR A 6 7.66 -4.80 -6.21
N LEU A 7 6.51 -4.71 -5.54
CA LEU A 7 5.74 -3.48 -5.44
C LEU A 7 5.30 -3.27 -4.00
N PHE A 8 5.23 -2.01 -3.58
CA PHE A 8 4.55 -1.67 -2.35
C PHE A 8 3.06 -1.51 -2.63
N PHE A 9 2.23 -2.29 -1.94
CA PHE A 9 0.78 -2.23 -2.08
C PHE A 9 0.24 -1.34 -0.96
N ASP A 10 -0.34 -0.20 -1.34
CA ASP A 10 -1.05 0.61 -0.36
C ASP A 10 -2.40 -0.03 0.01
N SER A 11 -3.13 0.57 0.93
CA SER A 11 -4.41 0.02 1.37
C SER A 11 -5.42 -0.04 0.23
N TYR A 12 -5.39 0.93 -0.69
CA TYR A 12 -6.23 0.93 -1.89
C TYR A 12 -5.97 -0.33 -2.73
N ALA A 13 -4.69 -0.59 -3.02
CA ALA A 13 -4.29 -1.73 -3.85
C ALA A 13 -4.68 -3.07 -3.22
N LEU A 14 -4.45 -3.22 -1.91
CA LEU A 14 -4.84 -4.45 -1.20
C LEU A 14 -6.35 -4.66 -1.28
N TYR A 15 -7.13 -3.61 -1.09
CA TYR A 15 -8.58 -3.67 -1.16
C TYR A 15 -9.06 -4.09 -2.55
N GLU A 16 -8.46 -3.52 -3.61
CA GLU A 16 -8.85 -3.83 -4.97
C GLU A 16 -8.53 -5.28 -5.36
N ILE A 17 -7.42 -5.83 -4.85
CA ILE A 17 -7.09 -7.25 -5.02
C ILE A 17 -8.18 -8.12 -4.39
N ILE A 18 -8.59 -7.81 -3.17
CA ILE A 18 -9.60 -8.56 -2.44
C ILE A 18 -10.94 -8.53 -3.17
N ASN A 19 -11.31 -7.37 -3.71
CA ASN A 19 -12.58 -7.18 -4.40
C ASN A 19 -12.59 -7.69 -5.84
N GLY A 20 -11.46 -8.18 -6.35
CA GLY A 20 -11.40 -8.72 -7.68
C GLY A 20 -11.53 -7.70 -8.80
N ASN A 21 -11.05 -6.48 -8.58
CA ASN A 21 -11.03 -5.44 -9.61
C ASN A 21 -10.23 -5.95 -10.82
N PRO A 22 -10.84 -6.04 -12.02
CA PRO A 22 -10.12 -6.57 -13.20
C PRO A 22 -8.85 -5.81 -13.55
N SER A 23 -8.78 -4.52 -13.25
CA SER A 23 -7.58 -3.71 -13.51
C SER A 23 -6.38 -4.19 -12.68
N TYR A 24 -6.63 -4.95 -11.60
CA TYR A 24 -5.60 -5.49 -10.73
C TYR A 24 -5.24 -6.94 -11.03
N ASN A 25 -5.80 -7.56 -12.09
CA ASN A 25 -5.53 -8.95 -12.39
C ASN A 25 -4.05 -9.25 -12.59
N LEU A 26 -3.30 -8.31 -13.19
CA LEU A 26 -1.86 -8.47 -13.42
C LEU A 26 -1.05 -8.47 -12.13
N TYR A 27 -1.66 -8.04 -11.03
CA TYR A 27 -1.00 -7.90 -9.72
C TYR A 27 -1.38 -9.00 -8.74
N CYS A 28 -2.19 -9.98 -9.18
CA CYS A 28 -2.67 -11.05 -8.31
C CYS A 28 -1.69 -12.20 -8.17
N LYS A 29 -0.71 -12.31 -9.06
CA LYS A 29 0.30 -13.38 -9.03
C LYS A 29 1.60 -12.90 -9.67
N ASP A 30 2.67 -13.60 -9.37
CA ASP A 30 4.00 -13.32 -9.92
C ASP A 30 4.51 -11.92 -9.54
N ILE A 31 3.99 -11.39 -8.44
CA ILE A 31 4.39 -10.10 -7.87
C ILE A 31 4.78 -10.35 -6.41
N GLN A 32 5.89 -9.77 -6.00
CA GLN A 32 6.30 -9.79 -4.61
C GLN A 32 5.65 -8.58 -3.90
N ILE A 33 4.78 -8.88 -2.93
CA ILE A 33 4.00 -7.85 -2.23
C ILE A 33 4.80 -7.35 -1.04
N VAL A 34 4.86 -6.03 -0.85
CA VAL A 34 5.37 -5.40 0.36
C VAL A 34 4.32 -4.42 0.85
N THR A 35 4.06 -4.42 2.15
CA THR A 35 3.12 -3.49 2.77
C THR A 35 3.53 -3.26 4.24
N THR A 36 2.69 -2.62 5.03
CA THR A 36 2.93 -2.40 6.47
C THR A 36 1.71 -2.76 7.29
N LYS A 37 1.92 -2.97 8.60
CA LYS A 37 0.80 -3.20 9.52
C LYS A 37 -0.18 -2.02 9.58
N LEU A 38 0.31 -0.81 9.35
CA LEU A 38 -0.57 0.37 9.34
C LEU A 38 -1.50 0.33 8.13
N ASN A 39 -1.02 -0.15 6.99
CA ASN A 39 -1.88 -0.40 5.83
C ASN A 39 -2.92 -1.48 6.15
N LEU A 40 -2.51 -2.53 6.86
CA LEU A 40 -3.44 -3.58 7.27
C LEU A 40 -4.48 -3.07 8.26
N MET A 41 -4.10 -2.11 9.12
CA MET A 41 -5.06 -1.48 10.03
C MET A 41 -6.16 -0.77 9.24
N GLU A 42 -5.80 0.01 8.22
CA GLU A 42 -6.78 0.67 7.36
C GLU A 42 -7.63 -0.33 6.59
N LEU A 43 -6.99 -1.34 6.02
CA LEU A 43 -7.68 -2.38 5.27
C LEU A 43 -8.69 -3.11 6.14
N HIS A 44 -8.26 -3.52 7.32
CA HIS A 44 -9.11 -4.25 8.27
C HIS A 44 -10.35 -3.42 8.64
N TYR A 45 -10.15 -2.15 8.98
CA TYR A 45 -11.26 -1.26 9.29
C TYR A 45 -12.25 -1.16 8.13
N GLY A 46 -11.74 -0.98 6.91
CA GLY A 46 -12.59 -0.91 5.73
C GLY A 46 -13.38 -2.19 5.49
N LEU A 47 -12.75 -3.34 5.69
CA LEU A 47 -13.40 -4.64 5.51
C LEU A 47 -14.45 -4.91 6.58
N LEU A 48 -14.23 -4.44 7.81
CA LEU A 48 -15.25 -4.52 8.87
C LEU A 48 -16.52 -3.77 8.48
N LYS A 49 -16.38 -2.65 7.80
CA LYS A 49 -17.51 -1.81 7.40
C LYS A 49 -18.36 -2.43 6.28
N ILE A 50 -17.71 -3.12 5.34
CA ILE A 50 -18.39 -3.59 4.13
C ILE A 50 -18.56 -5.11 4.06
N LYS A 51 -17.84 -5.84 4.87
CA LYS A 51 -17.94 -7.29 4.97
C LYS A 51 -18.27 -7.64 6.42
N ASP A 52 -17.59 -8.62 6.99
CA ASP A 52 -17.79 -9.00 8.38
C ASP A 52 -16.43 -9.19 9.07
N LYS A 53 -16.48 -9.42 10.39
CA LYS A 53 -15.28 -9.62 11.19
C LYS A 53 -14.47 -10.81 10.71
N LYS A 54 -15.12 -11.90 10.32
CA LYS A 54 -14.44 -13.13 9.87
C LYS A 54 -13.59 -12.85 8.63
N GLU A 55 -14.16 -12.17 7.64
CA GLU A 55 -13.44 -11.83 6.42
C GLU A 55 -12.34 -10.80 6.69
N ALA A 56 -12.63 -9.79 7.50
CA ALA A 56 -11.65 -8.76 7.84
C ALA A 56 -10.42 -9.38 8.53
N ASP A 57 -10.64 -10.24 9.52
CA ASP A 57 -9.57 -10.92 10.25
C ASP A 57 -8.77 -11.84 9.32
N LYS A 58 -9.47 -12.58 8.45
CA LYS A 58 -8.84 -13.50 7.50
C LYS A 58 -7.85 -12.78 6.58
N TYR A 59 -8.25 -11.68 6.00
CA TYR A 59 -7.38 -10.94 5.09
C TYR A 59 -6.24 -10.23 5.81
N TYR A 60 -6.50 -9.72 7.01
CA TYR A 60 -5.43 -9.16 7.84
C TYR A 60 -4.34 -10.21 8.08
N ASP A 61 -4.74 -11.39 8.53
CA ASP A 61 -3.81 -12.48 8.84
C ASP A 61 -3.03 -12.93 7.59
N TYR A 62 -3.72 -13.00 6.46
CA TYR A 62 -3.08 -13.41 5.19
C TYR A 62 -1.98 -12.43 4.77
N PHE A 63 -2.29 -11.12 4.76
CA PHE A 63 -1.34 -10.12 4.28
C PHE A 63 -0.24 -9.79 5.29
N LEU A 64 -0.37 -10.25 6.52
CA LEU A 64 0.64 -10.00 7.56
C LEU A 64 2.03 -10.48 7.14
N GLN A 65 2.11 -11.57 6.40
CA GLN A 65 3.38 -12.13 5.92
C GLN A 65 4.16 -11.17 5.01
N PHE A 66 3.51 -10.18 4.42
CA PHE A 66 4.13 -9.24 3.50
C PHE A 66 4.52 -7.92 4.14
N CYS A 67 4.31 -7.80 5.44
CA CYS A 67 4.58 -6.55 6.14
C CYS A 67 6.07 -6.39 6.44
N VAL A 68 6.57 -5.18 6.21
CA VAL A 68 7.91 -4.78 6.62
C VAL A 68 7.82 -3.82 7.81
N GLU A 69 8.90 -3.73 8.58
CA GLU A 69 8.98 -2.81 9.69
C GLU A 69 9.18 -1.38 9.21
N ILE A 70 8.70 -0.44 10.01
CA ILE A 70 8.83 0.99 9.74
C ILE A 70 9.93 1.53 10.65
N SER A 71 11.04 1.98 10.06
CA SER A 71 12.14 2.54 10.83
C SER A 71 11.84 3.97 11.28
N ASP A 72 12.51 4.42 12.32
CA ASP A 72 12.38 5.81 12.78
C ASP A 72 12.77 6.80 11.68
N ASP A 73 13.79 6.48 10.91
CA ASP A 73 14.24 7.31 9.80
C ASP A 73 13.14 7.47 8.74
N THR A 74 12.44 6.39 8.43
CA THR A 74 11.32 6.40 7.48
C THR A 74 10.19 7.29 8.00
N ILE A 75 9.90 7.23 9.30
CA ILE A 75 8.86 8.07 9.91
C ILE A 75 9.21 9.55 9.74
N LYS A 76 10.46 9.90 10.02
CA LYS A 76 10.93 11.29 9.88
C LYS A 76 10.85 11.78 8.44
N GLN A 77 11.29 10.95 7.50
CA GLN A 77 11.24 11.28 6.07
C GLN A 77 9.80 11.39 5.56
N ALA A 78 8.91 10.53 6.04
CA ALA A 78 7.50 10.60 5.68
C ALA A 78 6.86 11.91 6.15
N ASN A 79 7.24 12.38 7.33
CA ASN A 79 6.77 13.67 7.84
C ASN A 79 7.25 14.83 6.97
N GLU A 80 8.52 14.80 6.56
CA GLU A 80 9.07 15.82 5.66
C GLU A 80 8.33 15.82 4.33
N PHE A 81 8.10 14.64 3.77
CA PHE A 81 7.36 14.49 2.53
C PHE A 81 5.94 15.04 2.66
N ARG A 82 5.26 14.71 3.75
CA ARG A 82 3.90 15.17 4.00
C ARG A 82 3.84 16.69 4.11
N LEU A 83 4.79 17.28 4.82
CA LEU A 83 4.88 18.74 4.98
C LEU A 83 5.12 19.43 3.64
N ASN A 84 6.03 18.88 2.81
CA ASN A 84 6.34 19.44 1.49
C ASN A 84 5.16 19.32 0.52
N ASN A 85 4.18 18.48 0.83
CA ASN A 85 3.00 18.27 0.01
C ASN A 85 1.71 18.54 0.79
N TYR A 86 1.75 19.47 1.74
CA TYR A 86 0.66 19.70 2.69
C TYR A 86 -0.66 20.11 2.03
N LYS A 87 -0.62 20.60 0.80
CA LYS A 87 -1.84 20.98 0.06
C LYS A 87 -2.59 19.79 -0.50
N ARG A 88 -1.97 18.61 -0.49
CA ARG A 88 -2.62 17.37 -0.90
C ARG A 88 -3.19 16.65 0.32
N GLU A 89 -4.21 15.83 0.08
CA GLU A 89 -4.88 15.11 1.16
C GLU A 89 -4.21 13.75 1.40
N LEU A 90 -2.92 13.79 1.75
CA LEU A 90 -2.16 12.57 2.02
C LEU A 90 -2.24 12.23 3.50
N SER A 91 -2.56 10.98 3.81
CA SER A 91 -2.51 10.49 5.19
C SER A 91 -1.07 10.19 5.60
N TYR A 92 -0.84 10.03 6.91
CA TYR A 92 0.45 9.58 7.42
C TYR A 92 0.82 8.22 6.84
N ILE A 93 -0.16 7.32 6.73
CA ILE A 93 0.05 5.96 6.23
C ILE A 93 0.44 5.99 4.75
N ASP A 94 -0.20 6.84 3.95
CA ASP A 94 0.15 7.05 2.54
C ASP A 94 1.62 7.47 2.42
N CYS A 95 2.03 8.44 3.22
CA CYS A 95 3.38 8.98 3.16
C CYS A 95 4.42 7.93 3.57
N LEU A 96 4.13 7.14 4.62
CA LEU A 96 5.02 6.07 5.06
C LEU A 96 5.24 5.04 3.94
N GLY A 97 4.17 4.58 3.32
CA GLY A 97 4.26 3.58 2.25
C GLY A 97 5.03 4.09 1.05
N TYR A 98 4.77 5.32 0.64
CA TYR A 98 5.46 5.93 -0.49
C TYR A 98 6.98 6.03 -0.23
N ILE A 99 7.37 6.48 0.96
CA ILE A 99 8.79 6.60 1.33
C ILE A 99 9.45 5.22 1.41
N ILE A 100 8.78 4.22 1.98
CA ILE A 100 9.31 2.85 2.03
C ILE A 100 9.60 2.34 0.62
N ALA A 101 8.65 2.48 -0.29
CA ALA A 101 8.82 2.04 -1.67
C ALA A 101 10.03 2.72 -2.32
N LYS A 102 10.13 4.03 -2.17
CA LYS A 102 11.21 4.82 -2.77
C LYS A 102 12.57 4.43 -2.22
N LYS A 103 12.69 4.27 -0.91
CA LYS A 103 13.95 3.89 -0.25
C LYS A 103 14.40 2.49 -0.64
N ARG A 104 13.47 1.57 -0.84
CA ARG A 104 13.78 0.17 -1.17
C ARG A 104 13.90 -0.08 -2.66
N GLY A 105 13.65 0.93 -3.51
CA GLY A 105 13.87 0.85 -4.94
C GLY A 105 12.77 0.14 -5.72
N PHE A 106 11.55 0.10 -5.21
CA PHE A 106 10.41 -0.42 -5.96
C PHE A 106 9.26 0.59 -5.97
N LYS A 107 8.31 0.39 -6.88
CA LYS A 107 7.23 1.36 -7.06
C LYS A 107 6.11 1.18 -6.05
N PHE A 108 5.41 2.27 -5.81
CA PHE A 108 4.26 2.35 -4.94
C PHE A 108 3.01 2.14 -5.80
N LEU A 109 2.32 1.01 -5.58
CA LEU A 109 1.12 0.64 -6.32
C LEU A 109 -0.10 1.21 -5.60
N THR A 110 -0.85 2.05 -6.29
CA THR A 110 -2.02 2.71 -5.74
C THR A 110 -3.00 3.10 -6.84
N GLY A 111 -4.26 3.30 -6.48
CA GLY A 111 -5.26 3.93 -7.34
C GLY A 111 -5.80 5.22 -6.75
N ASP A 112 -5.17 5.72 -5.70
CA ASP A 112 -5.55 6.99 -5.07
C ASP A 112 -5.12 8.15 -5.98
N GLU A 113 -6.07 8.96 -6.42
CA GLU A 113 -5.84 10.09 -7.31
C GLU A 113 -4.81 11.08 -6.77
N GLN A 114 -4.64 11.17 -5.45
CA GLN A 114 -3.65 12.06 -4.83
C GLN A 114 -2.21 11.72 -5.24
N PHE A 115 -1.97 10.46 -5.64
CA PHE A 115 -0.65 10.00 -6.06
C PHE A 115 -0.45 9.93 -7.57
N ARG A 116 -1.46 10.23 -8.37
CA ARG A 116 -1.42 9.99 -9.82
C ARG A 116 -0.18 10.55 -10.51
N HIS A 117 0.29 11.71 -10.09
CA HIS A 117 1.38 12.44 -10.77
C HIS A 117 2.70 12.44 -9.98
N PHE A 118 2.79 11.71 -8.87
CA PHE A 118 4.07 11.57 -8.18
C PHE A 118 4.96 10.60 -8.94
N ASP A 119 6.28 10.83 -8.86
CA ASP A 119 7.24 9.85 -9.36
C ASP A 119 7.16 8.57 -8.52
N ASN A 120 7.78 7.51 -9.00
CA ASN A 120 7.85 6.23 -8.31
C ASN A 120 6.49 5.61 -7.99
N VAL A 121 5.47 5.91 -8.78
CA VAL A 121 4.12 5.39 -8.60
C VAL A 121 3.74 4.53 -9.79
N GLU A 122 3.14 3.38 -9.49
CA GLU A 122 2.43 2.59 -10.50
C GLU A 122 0.95 2.80 -10.21
N PHE A 123 0.31 3.61 -11.04
CA PHE A 123 -1.07 4.04 -10.80
C PHE A 123 -2.04 3.11 -11.52
N VAL A 124 -2.93 2.47 -10.76
CA VAL A 124 -3.95 1.56 -11.29
C VAL A 124 -5.25 1.83 -10.54
N LYS A 125 -6.23 2.31 -11.26
CA LYS A 125 -7.51 2.66 -10.64
C LYS A 125 -8.51 1.51 -10.67
#